data_12544254b20b67607cebe44fb3ef2e17
#
_entry.id   12544254b20b67607cebe44fb3ef2e17
#
_cell.length_a   1.000
_cell.length_b   1.000
_cell.length_c   1.000
_cell.angle_alpha   90.00
_cell.angle_beta   90.00
_cell.angle_gamma   90.00
#
_symmetry.space_group_name_H-M   'P 1'
#
loop_
_entity.id
_entity.type
_entity.pdbx_description
1 polymer ?
#
loop_
_entity_poly.entity_id
_entity_poly.type
_entity_poly.pdbx_seq_one_letter_code
_entity_poly.pdbx_strand_id
1 'polypeptide(L)'
;MIPLTFYPAFIATLLSVTCLSRLAWRTHDKQQPHTLSELAATELSLLKYFRIVLWLCGTLFAITMYWFVVPRIAHPVLIAVAWSLEYVGNLTLAVIPARGKTMSWHTVFAQVMAVGMLSLAYLFWIGLPGVYGGLELVFSLAMTMLVILMATDRRRFIFYELPFIFLSHGSILVAALALR
;
A
#
# COMPACT_ATOMS: atom_id res chain seq x y z
N MET A 1 14.78 13.32 -18.51
CA MET A 1 13.83 14.13 -17.70
C MET A 1 12.89 13.19 -16.95
N ILE A 2 12.63 13.45 -15.66
CA ILE A 2 11.64 12.68 -14.89
C ILE A 2 10.25 13.10 -15.39
N PRO A 3 9.35 12.17 -15.73
CA PRO A 3 8.02 12.51 -16.22
C PRO A 3 7.18 13.18 -15.13
N LEU A 4 6.36 14.15 -15.50
CA LEU A 4 5.45 14.86 -14.57
C LEU A 4 4.54 13.90 -13.80
N THR A 5 4.17 12.79 -14.39
CA THR A 5 3.33 11.73 -13.82
C THR A 5 4.00 10.90 -12.72
N PHE A 6 5.32 10.99 -12.59
CA PHE A 6 6.07 10.40 -11.47
C PHE A 6 5.82 11.13 -10.15
N TYR A 7 5.66 12.46 -10.20
CA TYR A 7 5.57 13.27 -8.99
C TYR A 7 4.40 12.93 -8.07
N PRO A 8 3.17 12.64 -8.56
CA PRO A 8 2.09 12.24 -7.67
C PRO A 8 2.42 10.98 -6.86
N ALA A 9 2.99 9.94 -7.50
CA ALA A 9 3.40 8.72 -6.80
C ALA A 9 4.54 8.98 -5.82
N PHE A 10 5.52 9.83 -6.19
CA PHE A 10 6.61 10.22 -5.30
C PHE A 10 6.10 10.95 -4.06
N ILE A 11 5.21 11.93 -4.24
CA ILE A 11 4.59 12.67 -3.13
C ILE A 11 3.76 11.73 -2.25
N ALA A 12 2.96 10.84 -2.85
CA ALA A 12 2.17 9.85 -2.13
C ALA A 12 3.05 8.93 -1.28
N THR A 13 4.15 8.42 -1.84
CA THR A 13 5.12 7.58 -1.11
C THR A 13 5.74 8.35 0.05
N LEU A 14 6.21 9.57 -0.18
CA LEU A 14 6.83 10.39 0.87
C LEU A 14 5.84 10.69 2.01
N LEU A 15 4.60 11.07 1.68
CA LEU A 15 3.53 11.29 2.66
C LEU A 15 3.22 10.02 3.44
N SER A 16 3.04 8.90 2.75
CA SER A 16 2.73 7.62 3.38
C SER A 16 3.85 7.19 4.33
N VAL A 17 5.11 7.18 3.87
CA VAL A 17 6.26 6.82 4.71
C VAL A 17 6.33 7.71 5.94
N THR A 18 6.26 9.03 5.77
CA THR A 18 6.37 9.99 6.88
C THR A 18 5.20 9.85 7.87
N CYS A 19 3.97 9.79 7.34
CA CYS A 19 2.78 9.81 8.16
C CYS A 19 2.54 8.49 8.89
N LEU A 20 2.72 7.36 8.21
CA LEU A 20 2.50 6.04 8.82
C LEU A 20 3.63 5.68 9.78
N SER A 21 4.88 6.03 9.49
CA SER A 21 5.99 5.87 10.44
C SER A 21 5.78 6.69 11.70
N ARG A 22 5.31 7.95 11.57
CA ARG A 22 4.98 8.78 12.72
C ARG A 22 3.83 8.23 13.54
N LEU A 23 2.83 7.63 12.88
CA LEU A 23 1.73 6.95 13.55
C LEU A 23 2.24 5.75 14.34
N ALA A 24 3.02 4.88 13.72
CA ALA A 24 3.62 3.71 14.36
C ALA A 24 4.55 4.07 15.52
N TRP A 25 5.35 5.12 15.37
CA TRP A 25 6.26 5.59 16.44
C TRP A 25 5.54 6.06 17.69
N ARG A 26 4.40 6.75 17.55
CA ARG A 26 3.61 7.26 18.70
C ARG A 26 3.06 6.18 19.61
N THR A 27 3.13 4.92 19.24
CA THR A 27 2.49 3.80 19.90
C THR A 27 3.44 2.76 20.43
N HIS A 28 4.72 2.95 20.24
CA HIS A 28 5.73 2.05 20.78
C HIS A 28 5.61 1.84 22.30
N ASP A 29 5.03 2.81 23.02
CA ASP A 29 4.83 2.75 24.48
C ASP A 29 3.46 2.21 24.92
N LYS A 30 2.50 1.98 24.01
CA LYS A 30 1.17 1.50 24.36
C LYS A 30 1.06 0.01 24.05
N GLN A 31 0.94 -0.81 25.09
CA GLN A 31 0.66 -2.24 24.95
C GLN A 31 -0.54 -2.46 24.00
N GLN A 32 -0.25 -3.06 22.83
CA GLN A 32 -1.16 -3.69 21.89
C GLN A 32 -1.98 -2.83 20.90
N PRO A 33 -1.44 -2.30 19.84
CA PRO A 33 -2.13 -2.41 18.58
C PRO A 33 -1.49 -3.48 17.70
N HIS A 34 -2.33 -4.32 17.08
CA HIS A 34 -1.84 -5.34 16.16
C HIS A 34 -1.60 -4.79 14.75
N THR A 35 -2.31 -3.72 14.35
CA THR A 35 -2.24 -3.09 13.03
C THR A 35 -2.22 -1.57 13.11
N LEU A 36 -1.75 -0.90 12.04
CA LEU A 36 -1.79 0.57 11.92
C LEU A 36 -3.21 1.14 12.01
N SER A 37 -4.18 0.44 11.47
CA SER A 37 -5.58 0.87 11.46
C SER A 37 -6.26 0.69 12.82
N GLU A 38 -5.95 -0.37 13.58
CA GLU A 38 -6.38 -0.52 14.97
C GLU A 38 -5.81 0.60 15.82
N LEU A 39 -4.55 0.88 15.62
CA LEU A 39 -3.87 1.98 16.27
C LEU A 39 -4.54 3.33 15.99
N ALA A 40 -4.81 3.62 14.71
CA ALA A 40 -5.51 4.83 14.32
C ALA A 40 -6.90 4.91 14.96
N ALA A 41 -7.57 3.77 15.20
CA ALA A 41 -8.90 3.72 15.79
C ALA A 41 -8.92 3.96 17.32
N THR A 42 -7.76 4.03 18.00
CA THR A 42 -7.70 4.31 19.45
C THR A 42 -8.13 5.72 19.81
N GLU A 43 -7.86 6.69 18.94
CA GLU A 43 -8.17 8.11 19.16
C GLU A 43 -8.83 8.72 17.91
N LEU A 44 -9.85 9.56 18.10
CA LEU A 44 -10.58 10.18 16.98
C LEU A 44 -9.68 11.07 16.10
N SER A 45 -8.72 11.75 16.71
CA SER A 45 -7.73 12.59 16.01
C SER A 45 -6.81 11.76 15.12
N LEU A 46 -6.33 10.62 15.62
CA LEU A 46 -5.49 9.69 14.85
C LEU A 46 -6.28 9.03 13.73
N LEU A 47 -7.54 8.67 13.97
CA LEU A 47 -8.41 8.11 12.95
C LEU A 47 -8.68 9.10 11.81
N LYS A 48 -8.96 10.36 12.13
CA LYS A 48 -9.13 11.40 11.10
C LYS A 48 -7.85 11.60 10.29
N TYR A 49 -6.71 11.68 10.97
CA TYR A 49 -5.41 11.81 10.32
C TYR A 49 -5.12 10.62 9.39
N PHE A 50 -5.28 9.40 9.85
CA PHE A 50 -5.09 8.18 9.07
C PHE A 50 -5.96 8.15 7.82
N ARG A 51 -7.25 8.51 7.96
CA ARG A 51 -8.20 8.61 6.85
C ARG A 51 -7.76 9.61 5.78
N ILE A 52 -7.34 10.80 6.19
CA ILE A 52 -6.84 11.83 5.27
C ILE A 52 -5.63 11.32 4.50
N VAL A 53 -4.69 10.66 5.19
CA VAL A 53 -3.49 10.09 4.56
C VAL A 53 -3.88 9.02 3.53
N LEU A 54 -4.77 8.07 3.88
CA LEU A 54 -5.23 7.03 2.95
C LEU A 54 -5.92 7.64 1.72
N TRP A 55 -6.82 8.60 1.90
CA TRP A 55 -7.50 9.28 0.81
C TRP A 55 -6.53 10.02 -0.11
N LEU A 56 -5.63 10.79 0.46
CA LEU A 56 -4.69 11.61 -0.30
C LEU A 56 -3.69 10.74 -1.06
N CYS A 57 -3.07 9.78 -0.38
CA CYS A 57 -2.12 8.85 -1.02
C CYS A 57 -2.82 8.00 -2.08
N GLY A 58 -3.98 7.43 -1.79
CA GLY A 58 -4.74 6.64 -2.75
C GLY A 58 -5.10 7.43 -4.01
N THR A 59 -5.52 8.69 -3.87
CA THR A 59 -5.83 9.56 -5.02
C THR A 59 -4.59 9.86 -5.85
N LEU A 60 -3.47 10.19 -5.22
CA LEU A 60 -2.23 10.50 -5.93
C LEU A 60 -1.67 9.26 -6.66
N PHE A 61 -1.73 8.08 -6.04
CA PHE A 61 -1.38 6.84 -6.73
C PHE A 61 -2.35 6.50 -7.86
N ALA A 62 -3.67 6.74 -7.70
CA ALA A 62 -4.65 6.53 -8.74
C ALA A 62 -4.37 7.39 -9.98
N ILE A 63 -3.96 8.63 -9.79
CA ILE A 63 -3.52 9.50 -10.89
C ILE A 63 -2.34 8.86 -11.64
N THR A 64 -1.31 8.42 -10.94
CA THR A 64 -0.15 7.77 -11.56
C THR A 64 -0.55 6.47 -12.26
N MET A 65 -1.33 5.63 -11.61
CA MET A 65 -1.69 4.32 -12.14
C MET A 65 -2.59 4.42 -13.38
N TYR A 66 -3.72 5.10 -13.30
CA TYR A 66 -4.68 5.13 -14.41
C TYR A 66 -4.25 6.00 -15.59
N TRP A 67 -3.56 7.11 -15.36
CA TRP A 67 -3.14 7.98 -16.46
C TRP A 67 -1.76 7.67 -17.03
N PHE A 68 -0.93 6.96 -16.28
CA PHE A 68 0.43 6.75 -16.74
C PHE A 68 0.83 5.29 -16.83
N VAL A 69 0.72 4.50 -15.75
CA VAL A 69 1.24 3.13 -15.71
C VAL A 69 0.39 2.20 -16.55
N VAL A 70 -0.92 2.12 -16.26
CA VAL A 70 -1.84 1.18 -16.92
C VAL A 70 -1.83 1.32 -18.46
N PRO A 71 -1.84 2.52 -19.06
CA PRO A 71 -1.84 2.63 -20.53
C PRO A 71 -0.54 2.22 -21.22
N ARG A 72 0.56 2.05 -20.48
CA ARG A 72 1.92 1.84 -21.03
C ARG A 72 2.53 0.48 -20.72
N ILE A 73 1.94 -0.26 -19.81
CA ILE A 73 2.49 -1.54 -19.34
C ILE A 73 1.91 -2.72 -20.11
N ALA A 74 2.66 -3.81 -20.18
CA ALA A 74 2.12 -5.08 -20.62
C ALA A 74 0.98 -5.54 -19.69
N HIS A 75 -0.05 -6.18 -20.26
CA HIS A 75 -1.22 -6.68 -19.54
C HIS A 75 -2.03 -5.59 -18.79
N PRO A 76 -2.44 -4.49 -19.45
CA PRO A 76 -3.05 -3.34 -18.78
C PRO A 76 -4.33 -3.69 -18.01
N VAL A 77 -5.12 -4.65 -18.49
CA VAL A 77 -6.36 -5.07 -17.82
C VAL A 77 -6.06 -5.74 -16.47
N LEU A 78 -5.07 -6.64 -16.42
CA LEU A 78 -4.70 -7.32 -15.17
C LEU A 78 -4.15 -6.32 -14.15
N ILE A 79 -3.30 -5.39 -14.61
CA ILE A 79 -2.77 -4.30 -13.77
C ILE A 79 -3.91 -3.40 -13.26
N ALA A 80 -4.86 -3.03 -14.12
CA ALA A 80 -6.00 -2.21 -13.70
C ALA A 80 -6.88 -2.94 -12.67
N VAL A 81 -7.10 -4.25 -12.82
CA VAL A 81 -7.85 -5.04 -11.85
C VAL A 81 -7.12 -5.12 -10.51
N ALA A 82 -5.84 -5.49 -10.51
CA ALA A 82 -5.04 -5.57 -9.29
C ALA A 82 -4.98 -4.22 -8.56
N TRP A 83 -4.76 -3.12 -9.30
CA TRP A 83 -4.81 -1.77 -8.76
C TRP A 83 -6.19 -1.40 -8.20
N SER A 84 -7.26 -1.77 -8.89
CA SER A 84 -8.62 -1.48 -8.42
C SER A 84 -8.93 -2.20 -7.10
N LEU A 85 -8.45 -3.42 -6.89
CA LEU A 85 -8.56 -4.14 -5.61
C LEU A 85 -7.82 -3.39 -4.49
N GLU A 86 -6.59 -2.95 -4.75
CA GLU A 86 -5.82 -2.15 -3.81
C GLU A 86 -6.53 -0.83 -3.49
N TYR A 87 -6.96 -0.10 -4.51
CA TYR A 87 -7.58 1.22 -4.38
C TYR A 87 -8.92 1.15 -3.65
N VAL A 88 -9.79 0.22 -4.01
CA VAL A 88 -11.08 0.01 -3.34
C VAL A 88 -10.87 -0.42 -1.89
N GLY A 89 -9.94 -1.33 -1.63
CA GLY A 89 -9.55 -1.72 -0.28
C GLY A 89 -9.11 -0.50 0.54
N ASN A 90 -8.19 0.30 0.01
CA ASN A 90 -7.66 1.50 0.65
C ASN A 90 -8.75 2.53 0.99
N LEU A 91 -9.63 2.85 0.02
CA LEU A 91 -10.74 3.78 0.26
C LEU A 91 -11.72 3.25 1.31
N THR A 92 -12.01 1.95 1.28
CA THR A 92 -12.93 1.33 2.24
C THR A 92 -12.33 1.34 3.65
N LEU A 93 -11.03 1.08 3.80
CA LEU A 93 -10.33 1.19 5.08
C LEU A 93 -10.34 2.63 5.64
N ALA A 94 -10.33 3.62 4.77
CA ALA A 94 -10.48 5.01 5.19
C ALA A 94 -11.89 5.32 5.77
N VAL A 95 -12.91 4.56 5.39
CA VAL A 95 -14.29 4.76 5.87
C VAL A 95 -14.63 3.85 7.04
N ILE A 96 -14.30 2.57 6.95
CA ILE A 96 -14.64 1.54 7.95
C ILE A 96 -13.54 1.45 9.02
N PRO A 97 -13.79 1.88 10.26
CA PRO A 97 -12.79 1.83 11.32
C PRO A 97 -12.53 0.39 11.80
N ALA A 98 -11.30 0.10 12.20
CA ALA A 98 -10.87 -1.19 12.76
C ALA A 98 -11.31 -1.32 14.22
N ARG A 99 -12.63 -1.30 14.50
CA ARG A 99 -13.15 -1.42 15.87
C ARG A 99 -14.58 -1.97 15.92
N GLY A 100 -14.89 -2.65 17.02
CA GLY A 100 -16.25 -3.10 17.33
C GLY A 100 -16.86 -3.96 16.21
N LYS A 101 -18.13 -3.71 15.88
CA LYS A 101 -18.88 -4.49 14.89
C LYS A 101 -18.35 -4.37 13.45
N THR A 102 -17.56 -3.34 13.15
CA THR A 102 -16.99 -3.11 11.81
C THR A 102 -15.65 -3.81 11.59
N MET A 103 -15.07 -4.42 12.63
CA MET A 103 -13.75 -5.05 12.57
C MET A 103 -13.66 -6.15 11.51
N SER A 104 -14.67 -7.01 11.37
CA SER A 104 -14.67 -8.10 10.39
C SER A 104 -14.65 -7.57 8.95
N TRP A 105 -15.46 -6.57 8.64
CA TRP A 105 -15.45 -5.90 7.34
C TRP A 105 -14.13 -5.19 7.07
N HIS A 106 -13.60 -4.50 8.05
CA HIS A 106 -12.28 -3.86 7.96
C HIS A 106 -11.20 -4.89 7.59
N THR A 107 -11.18 -6.04 8.26
CA THR A 107 -10.22 -7.12 7.98
C THR A 107 -10.36 -7.67 6.57
N VAL A 108 -11.59 -7.88 6.08
CA VAL A 108 -11.82 -8.35 4.70
C VAL A 108 -11.25 -7.36 3.68
N PHE A 109 -11.52 -6.06 3.83
CA PHE A 109 -11.01 -5.06 2.90
C PHE A 109 -9.50 -4.85 3.02
N ALA A 110 -8.91 -5.01 4.20
CA ALA A 110 -7.46 -5.02 4.37
C ALA A 110 -6.81 -6.20 3.61
N GLN A 111 -7.44 -7.38 3.63
CA GLN A 111 -6.98 -8.54 2.85
C GLN A 111 -7.13 -8.30 1.34
N VAL A 112 -8.25 -7.74 0.89
CA VAL A 112 -8.46 -7.36 -0.53
C VAL A 112 -7.38 -6.39 -0.99
N MET A 113 -7.08 -5.36 -0.19
CA MET A 113 -6.01 -4.40 -0.48
C MET A 113 -4.65 -5.10 -0.57
N ALA A 114 -4.31 -5.97 0.40
CA ALA A 114 -3.05 -6.68 0.41
C ALA A 114 -2.87 -7.63 -0.78
N VAL A 115 -3.95 -8.30 -1.21
CA VAL A 115 -3.95 -9.12 -2.42
C VAL A 115 -3.70 -8.25 -3.66
N GLY A 116 -4.35 -7.09 -3.75
CA GLY A 116 -4.11 -6.12 -4.83
C GLY A 116 -2.65 -5.68 -4.89
N MET A 117 -2.08 -5.25 -3.75
CA MET A 117 -0.68 -4.82 -3.63
C MET A 117 0.30 -5.91 -4.07
N LEU A 118 0.13 -7.14 -3.56
CA LEU A 118 1.01 -8.26 -3.90
C LEU A 118 0.88 -8.65 -5.36
N SER A 119 -0.34 -8.69 -5.89
CA SER A 119 -0.60 -8.99 -7.30
C SER A 119 0.05 -7.96 -8.22
N LEU A 120 -0.01 -6.67 -7.88
CA LEU A 120 0.64 -5.61 -8.65
C LEU A 120 2.16 -5.83 -8.74
N ALA A 121 2.84 -6.10 -7.64
CA ALA A 121 4.27 -6.32 -7.63
C ALA A 121 4.67 -7.50 -8.54
N TYR A 122 3.93 -8.62 -8.51
CA TYR A 122 4.15 -9.75 -9.41
C TYR A 122 3.84 -9.42 -10.87
N LEU A 123 2.80 -8.66 -11.15
CA LEU A 123 2.45 -8.23 -12.51
C LEU A 123 3.49 -7.22 -13.04
N PHE A 124 4.03 -6.35 -12.22
CA PHE A 124 5.13 -5.47 -12.60
C PHE A 124 6.41 -6.26 -12.89
N TRP A 125 6.75 -7.28 -12.10
CA TRP A 125 7.87 -8.17 -12.41
C TRP A 125 7.79 -8.73 -13.84
N ILE A 126 6.65 -9.25 -14.25
CA ILE A 126 6.49 -9.83 -15.60
C ILE A 126 6.25 -8.78 -16.70
N GLY A 127 5.78 -7.59 -16.34
CA GLY A 127 5.40 -6.54 -17.27
C GLY A 127 6.46 -5.47 -17.52
N LEU A 128 7.48 -5.36 -16.66
CA LEU A 128 8.52 -4.34 -16.78
C LEU A 128 9.83 -4.92 -17.36
N PRO A 129 10.55 -4.15 -18.19
CA PRO A 129 11.76 -4.63 -18.85
C PRO A 129 12.99 -4.62 -17.93
N GLY A 130 13.91 -5.55 -18.14
CA GLY A 130 15.29 -5.54 -17.65
C GLY A 130 15.41 -5.43 -16.14
N VAL A 131 16.23 -4.48 -15.68
CA VAL A 131 16.54 -4.30 -14.25
C VAL A 131 15.33 -3.94 -13.42
N TYR A 132 14.33 -3.25 -13.99
CA TYR A 132 13.11 -2.87 -13.28
C TYR A 132 12.26 -4.10 -12.95
N GLY A 133 12.08 -5.01 -13.90
CA GLY A 133 11.42 -6.30 -13.61
C GLY A 133 12.17 -7.10 -12.56
N GLY A 134 13.51 -7.16 -12.62
CA GLY A 134 14.32 -7.82 -11.59
C GLY A 134 14.12 -7.21 -10.18
N LEU A 135 14.03 -5.90 -10.08
CA LEU A 135 13.77 -5.20 -8.82
C LEU A 135 12.35 -5.53 -8.28
N GLU A 136 11.35 -5.58 -9.16
CA GLU A 136 9.99 -5.96 -8.78
C GLU A 136 9.88 -7.41 -8.32
N LEU A 137 10.67 -8.32 -8.87
CA LEU A 137 10.78 -9.69 -8.35
C LEU A 137 11.27 -9.68 -6.90
N VAL A 138 12.31 -8.90 -6.60
CA VAL A 138 12.81 -8.77 -5.21
C VAL A 138 11.74 -8.21 -4.29
N PHE A 139 11.01 -7.18 -4.73
CA PHE A 139 9.91 -6.60 -3.94
C PHE A 139 8.78 -7.62 -3.73
N SER A 140 8.37 -8.35 -4.76
CA SER A 140 7.34 -9.38 -4.67
C SER A 140 7.68 -10.47 -3.68
N LEU A 141 8.91 -10.97 -3.72
CA LEU A 141 9.41 -12.00 -2.79
C LEU A 141 9.47 -11.45 -1.36
N ALA A 142 9.98 -10.23 -1.16
CA ALA A 142 10.02 -9.59 0.14
C ALA A 142 8.60 -9.37 0.71
N MET A 143 7.66 -8.89 -0.10
CA MET A 143 6.26 -8.71 0.29
C MET A 143 5.60 -10.05 0.63
N THR A 144 5.87 -11.10 -0.14
CA THR A 144 5.37 -12.46 0.17
C THR A 144 5.89 -12.94 1.54
N MET A 145 7.18 -12.74 1.81
CA MET A 145 7.77 -13.08 3.11
C MET A 145 7.11 -12.29 4.25
N LEU A 146 6.87 -11.01 4.05
CA LEU A 146 6.19 -10.18 5.06
C LEU A 146 4.75 -10.65 5.31
N VAL A 147 4.00 -11.08 4.29
CA VAL A 147 2.66 -11.67 4.45
C VAL A 147 2.71 -12.94 5.29
N ILE A 148 3.70 -13.82 5.05
CA ILE A 148 3.91 -15.04 5.85
C ILE A 148 4.22 -14.68 7.31
N LEU A 149 5.09 -13.70 7.54
CA LEU A 149 5.43 -13.24 8.88
C LEU A 149 4.22 -12.61 9.60
N MET A 150 3.41 -11.80 8.91
CA MET A 150 2.15 -11.26 9.46
C MET A 150 1.16 -12.36 9.84
N ALA A 151 1.11 -13.46 9.08
CA ALA A 151 0.23 -14.60 9.37
C ALA A 151 0.72 -15.44 10.55
N THR A 152 2.02 -15.59 10.72
CA THR A 152 2.65 -16.48 11.71
C THR A 152 2.99 -15.78 13.03
N ASP A 153 3.37 -14.50 12.99
CA ASP A 153 3.73 -13.71 14.18
C ASP A 153 2.84 -12.46 14.32
N ARG A 154 1.62 -12.69 14.80
CA ARG A 154 0.63 -11.61 15.00
C ARG A 154 1.06 -10.55 16.01
N ARG A 155 1.99 -10.88 16.94
CA ARG A 155 2.45 -9.93 17.98
C ARG A 155 3.28 -8.80 17.39
N ARG A 156 3.93 -9.06 16.24
CA ARG A 156 4.77 -8.09 15.53
C ARG A 156 4.16 -7.61 14.22
N PHE A 157 2.86 -7.80 14.04
CA PHE A 157 2.16 -7.53 12.79
C PHE A 157 2.48 -6.13 12.23
N ILE A 158 2.42 -5.08 13.04
CA ILE A 158 2.68 -3.70 12.62
C ILE A 158 4.10 -3.50 12.07
N PHE A 159 5.09 -4.24 12.58
CA PHE A 159 6.47 -4.18 12.09
C PHE A 159 6.64 -4.82 10.72
N TYR A 160 5.74 -5.71 10.32
CA TYR A 160 5.70 -6.33 9.00
C TYR A 160 4.78 -5.57 8.04
N GLU A 161 3.70 -4.98 8.56
CA GLU A 161 2.73 -4.19 7.79
C GLU A 161 3.36 -2.94 7.18
N LEU A 162 4.16 -2.19 7.93
CA LEU A 162 4.82 -0.98 7.44
C LEU A 162 5.76 -1.24 6.26
N PRO A 163 6.76 -2.15 6.35
CA PRO A 163 7.61 -2.47 5.20
C PRO A 163 6.81 -3.01 4.01
N PHE A 164 5.76 -3.79 4.25
CA PHE A 164 4.88 -4.28 3.18
C PHE A 164 4.24 -3.13 2.40
N ILE A 165 3.67 -2.15 3.09
CA ILE A 165 3.08 -0.95 2.47
C ILE A 165 4.16 -0.16 1.72
N PHE A 166 5.35 0.01 2.29
CA PHE A 166 6.42 0.79 1.66
C PHE A 166 6.98 0.13 0.41
N LEU A 167 7.09 -1.20 0.40
CA LEU A 167 7.47 -1.96 -0.80
C LEU A 167 6.41 -1.83 -1.89
N SER A 168 5.12 -1.92 -1.55
CA SER A 168 4.03 -1.70 -2.52
C SER A 168 4.11 -0.31 -3.16
N HIS A 169 4.30 0.73 -2.37
CA HIS A 169 4.47 2.09 -2.89
C HIS A 169 5.75 2.23 -3.73
N GLY A 170 6.83 1.56 -3.32
CA GLY A 170 8.08 1.47 -4.08
C GLY A 170 7.88 0.83 -5.45
N SER A 171 7.07 -0.24 -5.53
CA SER A 171 6.70 -0.89 -6.80
C SER A 171 6.02 0.08 -7.77
N ILE A 172 5.07 0.89 -7.31
CA ILE A 172 4.43 1.90 -8.17
C ILE A 172 5.44 2.94 -8.67
N LEU A 173 6.39 3.36 -7.81
CA LEU A 173 7.47 4.28 -8.21
C LEU A 173 8.39 3.67 -9.26
N VAL A 174 8.80 2.42 -9.08
CA VAL A 174 9.64 1.67 -10.02
C VAL A 174 8.93 1.54 -11.36
N ALA A 175 7.64 1.17 -11.37
CA ALA A 175 6.84 1.09 -12.58
C ALA A 175 6.74 2.45 -13.30
N ALA A 176 6.48 3.53 -12.55
CA ALA A 176 6.43 4.88 -13.11
C ALA A 176 7.77 5.36 -13.69
N LEU A 177 8.90 4.90 -13.14
CA LEU A 177 10.24 5.19 -13.67
C LEU A 177 10.58 4.34 -14.90
N ALA A 178 10.18 3.08 -14.91
CA ALA A 178 10.48 2.14 -15.99
C ALA A 178 9.75 2.48 -17.31
N LEU A 179 8.56 3.07 -17.21
CA LEU A 179 7.65 3.35 -18.33
C LEU A 179 7.76 4.80 -18.88
N ARG A 180 8.82 5.51 -18.49
CA ARG A 180 9.12 6.88 -18.94
C ARG A 180 9.53 6.96 -20.43
#